data_91049469381d5616e04f464bdbe282f8
#
_entry.id   91049469381d5616e04f464bdbe282f8
#
_cell.length_a   1.000
_cell.length_b   1.000
_cell.length_c   1.000
_cell.angle_alpha   90.00
_cell.angle_beta   90.00
_cell.angle_gamma   90.00
#
_symmetry.space_group_name_H-M   'P 1'
#
loop_
_entity.id
_entity.type
_entity.pdbx_description
1 polymer ?
#
loop_
_entity_poly.entity_id
_entity_poly.type
_entity_poly.pdbx_seq_one_letter_code
_entity_poly.pdbx_strand_id
1 'polypeptide(L)'
;EPVEKGVHIAAAHIDSPRLDMKQHPLFENEETAYFKTHYYGGIKKYQWGTIPLALHGVIIRADGSSVKVNIGEDESDPVFCVTDLLPHLAQDQMKRSAGEILKGEELNILIGSRPFRDDDVSEKVKLNIMAILNEKYGITEDDFVSAELEAVPAFKAKDIGFDRSMIGAYGHDDKVC
;
A
#
# COMPACT_ATOMS: atom_id res chain seq x y z
N GLU A 1 5.78 22.60 -33.76
CA GLU A 1 5.73 22.41 -35.22
C GLU A 1 4.29 22.27 -35.69
N PRO A 2 3.92 22.74 -36.91
CA PRO A 2 2.59 22.56 -37.44
C PRO A 2 2.27 21.06 -37.63
N VAL A 3 1.05 20.64 -37.28
CA VAL A 3 0.57 19.23 -37.42
C VAL A 3 0.69 18.74 -38.86
N GLU A 4 0.63 19.65 -39.83
CA GLU A 4 0.80 19.38 -41.27
C GLU A 4 2.18 18.78 -41.63
N LYS A 5 3.18 18.92 -40.78
CA LYS A 5 4.50 18.31 -40.95
C LYS A 5 4.61 16.88 -40.39
N GLY A 6 3.50 16.33 -39.92
CA GLY A 6 3.43 15.05 -39.26
C GLY A 6 3.73 15.17 -37.77
N VAL A 7 3.47 14.10 -37.05
CA VAL A 7 3.71 13.98 -35.60
C VAL A 7 4.45 12.67 -35.33
N HIS A 8 5.32 12.70 -34.36
CA HIS A 8 5.92 11.48 -33.80
C HIS A 8 5.13 11.12 -32.54
N ILE A 9 4.53 9.94 -32.53
CA ILE A 9 3.77 9.44 -31.39
C ILE A 9 4.59 8.34 -30.73
N ALA A 10 4.94 8.52 -29.46
CA ALA A 10 5.44 7.45 -28.60
C ALA A 10 4.33 7.07 -27.62
N ALA A 11 3.99 5.79 -27.60
CA ALA A 11 3.00 5.24 -26.70
C ALA A 11 3.64 4.14 -25.84
N ALA A 12 3.33 4.15 -24.56
CA ALA A 12 3.80 3.12 -23.64
C ALA A 12 2.73 2.85 -22.57
N HIS A 13 2.65 1.60 -22.12
CA HIS A 13 1.91 1.25 -20.94
C HIS A 13 2.76 1.61 -19.70
N ILE A 14 2.24 2.43 -18.82
CA ILE A 14 2.97 2.94 -17.65
C ILE A 14 2.28 2.64 -16.32
N ASP A 15 1.24 1.85 -16.36
CA ASP A 15 0.46 1.44 -15.19
C ASP A 15 1.22 0.42 -14.34
N SER A 16 0.81 0.21 -13.10
CA SER A 16 1.38 -0.80 -12.20
C SER A 16 0.30 -1.31 -11.23
N PRO A 17 0.27 -2.61 -10.94
CA PRO A 17 -0.60 -3.15 -9.91
C PRO A 17 -0.27 -2.54 -8.54
N ARG A 18 -1.30 -2.34 -7.72
CA ARG A 18 -1.16 -1.71 -6.40
C ARG A 18 -2.33 -2.05 -5.50
N LEU A 19 -2.24 -1.65 -4.25
CA LEU A 19 -3.35 -1.68 -3.29
C LEU A 19 -3.79 -0.24 -3.02
N ASP A 20 -4.95 0.15 -3.56
CA ASP A 20 -5.55 1.47 -3.31
C ASP A 20 -6.26 1.47 -1.96
N MET A 21 -6.09 2.54 -1.18
CA MET A 21 -6.83 2.71 0.08
C MET A 21 -8.31 2.97 -0.22
N LYS A 22 -9.21 2.29 0.49
CA LYS A 22 -10.64 2.60 0.44
C LYS A 22 -10.92 3.94 1.12
N GLN A 23 -12.08 4.53 0.83
CA GLN A 23 -12.60 5.64 1.63
C GLN A 23 -12.78 5.18 3.09
N HIS A 24 -12.40 6.02 4.05
CA HIS A 24 -12.36 5.64 5.47
C HIS A 24 -11.61 4.32 5.72
N PRO A 25 -10.33 4.25 5.33
CA PRO A 25 -9.61 2.98 5.30
C PRO A 25 -9.21 2.49 6.69
N LEU A 26 -9.09 3.40 7.66
CA LEU A 26 -8.53 3.14 8.98
C LEU A 26 -9.53 2.41 9.88
N PHE A 27 -9.15 1.25 10.37
CA PHE A 27 -9.91 0.49 11.36
C PHE A 27 -9.00 -0.24 12.33
N GLU A 28 -9.53 -0.59 13.48
CA GLU A 28 -8.86 -1.43 14.47
C GLU A 28 -9.57 -2.78 14.59
N ASN A 29 -8.80 -3.84 14.71
CA ASN A 29 -9.29 -5.17 15.02
C ASN A 29 -8.29 -5.87 15.93
N GLU A 30 -8.76 -6.44 17.04
CA GLU A 30 -7.93 -7.15 18.02
C GLU A 30 -6.63 -6.41 18.39
N GLU A 31 -6.79 -5.15 18.82
CA GLU A 31 -5.70 -4.28 19.25
C GLU A 31 -4.64 -4.03 18.17
N THR A 32 -5.05 -4.08 16.91
CA THR A 32 -4.18 -3.84 15.77
C THR A 32 -4.87 -2.94 14.75
N ALA A 33 -4.17 -1.92 14.27
CA ALA A 33 -4.70 -0.97 13.29
C ALA A 33 -4.32 -1.37 11.87
N TYR A 34 -5.27 -1.22 10.97
CA TYR A 34 -5.15 -1.56 9.55
C TYR A 34 -5.70 -0.45 8.66
N PHE A 35 -5.20 -0.43 7.41
CA PHE A 35 -5.88 0.20 6.29
C PHE A 35 -6.62 -0.84 5.44
N LYS A 36 -7.89 -0.59 5.17
CA LYS A 36 -8.67 -1.33 4.17
C LYS A 36 -8.23 -0.94 2.77
N THR A 37 -8.02 -1.94 1.93
CA THR A 37 -7.57 -1.73 0.57
C THR A 37 -8.51 -2.34 -0.48
N HIS A 38 -8.31 -1.90 -1.70
CA HIS A 38 -8.82 -2.51 -2.91
C HIS A 38 -7.63 -2.72 -3.86
N TYR A 39 -7.43 -3.93 -4.38
CA TYR A 39 -6.34 -4.16 -5.33
C TYR A 39 -6.69 -3.64 -6.72
N TYR A 40 -5.71 -3.08 -7.38
CA TYR A 40 -5.78 -2.59 -8.74
C TYR A 40 -4.87 -3.42 -9.65
N GLY A 41 -5.38 -3.75 -10.86
CA GLY A 41 -4.66 -4.54 -11.84
C GLY A 41 -4.74 -6.06 -11.60
N GLY A 42 -4.10 -6.82 -12.47
CA GLY A 42 -4.04 -8.28 -12.42
C GLY A 42 -2.95 -8.75 -11.47
N ILE A 43 -3.29 -9.04 -10.22
CA ILE A 43 -2.33 -9.52 -9.22
C ILE A 43 -2.57 -10.98 -8.82
N LYS A 44 -1.49 -11.68 -8.49
CA LYS A 44 -1.54 -12.91 -7.71
C LYS A 44 -1.54 -12.52 -6.24
N LYS A 45 -2.73 -12.42 -5.63
CA LYS A 45 -2.93 -11.88 -4.27
C LYS A 45 -1.99 -12.48 -3.22
N TYR A 46 -1.72 -13.79 -3.31
CA TYR A 46 -0.84 -14.47 -2.36
C TYR A 46 0.61 -13.96 -2.37
N GLN A 47 1.06 -13.32 -3.46
CA GLN A 47 2.41 -12.74 -3.53
C GLN A 47 2.55 -11.43 -2.74
N TRP A 48 1.43 -10.83 -2.33
CA TRP A 48 1.37 -9.58 -1.58
C TRP A 48 1.37 -9.77 -0.07
N GLY A 49 1.18 -11.02 0.38
CA GLY A 49 1.28 -11.37 1.79
C GLY A 49 2.71 -11.26 2.31
N THR A 50 2.90 -10.64 3.47
CA THR A 50 4.16 -10.52 4.22
C THR A 50 5.30 -9.73 3.56
N ILE A 51 5.13 -9.23 2.35
CA ILE A 51 6.16 -8.38 1.73
C ILE A 51 6.11 -6.95 2.30
N PRO A 52 7.27 -6.26 2.38
CA PRO A 52 7.28 -4.86 2.76
C PRO A 52 6.60 -4.00 1.69
N LEU A 53 5.74 -3.09 2.13
CA LEU A 53 5.00 -2.15 1.29
C LEU A 53 5.38 -0.72 1.66
N ALA A 54 5.49 0.12 0.65
CA ALA A 54 5.60 1.58 0.75
C ALA A 54 4.23 2.20 0.46
N LEU A 55 3.97 3.37 1.04
CA LEU A 55 2.73 4.13 0.87
C LEU A 55 3.03 5.42 0.11
N HIS A 56 2.32 5.63 -0.97
CA HIS A 56 2.42 6.82 -1.82
C HIS A 56 1.07 7.48 -2.03
N GLY A 57 1.09 8.76 -2.38
CA GLY A 57 -0.10 9.45 -2.82
C GLY A 57 -0.23 10.88 -2.33
N VAL A 58 -1.46 11.37 -2.33
CA VAL A 58 -1.79 12.73 -1.93
C VAL A 58 -3.07 12.76 -1.12
N ILE A 59 -3.11 13.61 -0.12
CA ILE A 59 -4.29 13.90 0.69
C ILE A 59 -4.62 15.38 0.51
N ILE A 60 -5.87 15.70 0.18
CA ILE A 60 -6.36 17.06 0.13
C ILE A 60 -7.08 17.36 1.44
N ARG A 61 -6.58 18.31 2.20
CA ARG A 61 -7.20 18.71 3.47
C ARG A 61 -8.45 19.55 3.26
N ALA A 62 -9.25 19.70 4.30
CA ALA A 62 -10.46 20.53 4.29
C ALA A 62 -10.20 22.01 3.93
N ASP A 63 -9.01 22.54 4.19
CA ASP A 63 -8.60 23.89 3.83
C ASP A 63 -8.14 24.04 2.37
N GLY A 64 -8.16 22.96 1.58
CA GLY A 64 -7.71 22.87 0.20
C GLY A 64 -6.20 22.68 0.03
N SER A 65 -5.44 22.64 1.11
CA SER A 65 -4.01 22.31 1.04
C SER A 65 -3.80 20.83 0.75
N SER A 66 -2.68 20.50 0.11
CA SER A 66 -2.33 19.11 -0.22
C SER A 66 -1.13 18.61 0.59
N VAL A 67 -1.20 17.36 1.00
CA VAL A 67 -0.10 16.63 1.65
C VAL A 67 0.34 15.51 0.72
N LYS A 68 1.60 15.53 0.29
CA LYS A 68 2.20 14.39 -0.40
C LYS A 68 2.64 13.35 0.63
N VAL A 69 2.26 12.11 0.39
CA VAL A 69 2.66 10.96 1.19
C VAL A 69 3.68 10.14 0.38
N ASN A 70 4.82 9.89 0.96
CA ASN A 70 5.85 8.99 0.46
C ASN A 70 6.55 8.40 1.67
N ILE A 71 6.24 7.15 2.00
CA ILE A 71 6.71 6.46 3.21
C ILE A 71 7.08 5.03 2.84
N GLY A 72 8.29 4.62 3.20
CA GLY A 72 8.79 3.26 3.00
C GLY A 72 9.85 3.13 1.92
N GLU A 73 10.26 4.24 1.29
CA GLU A 73 11.34 4.27 0.30
C GLU A 73 12.71 4.52 0.94
N ASP A 74 12.77 5.33 1.98
CA ASP A 74 13.99 5.60 2.72
C ASP A 74 14.26 4.53 3.77
N GLU A 75 15.53 4.25 4.06
CA GLU A 75 15.91 3.24 5.06
C GLU A 75 15.45 3.59 6.49
N SER A 76 15.20 4.86 6.76
CA SER A 76 14.68 5.35 8.04
C SER A 76 13.16 5.27 8.14
N ASP A 77 12.46 5.04 7.04
CA ASP A 77 11.01 4.95 7.03
C ASP A 77 10.52 3.62 7.60
N PRO A 78 9.35 3.61 8.24
CA PRO A 78 8.64 2.37 8.48
C PRO A 78 8.13 1.80 7.14
N VAL A 79 8.03 0.48 7.05
CA VAL A 79 7.32 -0.21 5.98
C VAL A 79 6.04 -0.84 6.53
N PHE A 80 5.13 -1.16 5.65
CA PHE A 80 3.85 -1.77 5.95
C PHE A 80 3.78 -3.19 5.37
N CYS A 81 2.79 -3.98 5.73
CA CYS A 81 2.60 -5.29 5.11
C CYS A 81 1.15 -5.76 5.21
N VAL A 82 0.75 -6.63 4.31
CA VAL A 82 -0.41 -7.49 4.50
C VAL A 82 0.04 -8.68 5.35
N THR A 83 -0.63 -8.91 6.47
CA THR A 83 -0.32 -10.04 7.35
C THR A 83 -0.79 -11.37 6.75
N ASP A 84 -0.12 -12.45 7.08
CA ASP A 84 -0.50 -13.80 6.70
C ASP A 84 -0.36 -14.76 7.88
N LEU A 85 -1.01 -15.91 7.78
CA LEU A 85 -1.01 -16.92 8.84
C LEU A 85 0.22 -17.81 8.75
N LEU A 86 0.75 -18.17 9.91
CA LEU A 86 1.77 -19.22 10.02
C LEU A 86 1.18 -20.57 9.58
N PRO A 87 1.99 -21.51 9.03
CA PRO A 87 1.51 -22.79 8.52
C PRO A 87 0.66 -23.57 9.53
N HIS A 88 0.97 -23.48 10.81
CA HIS A 88 0.23 -24.18 11.87
C HIS A 88 -1.21 -23.65 12.04
N LEU A 89 -1.45 -22.39 11.71
CA LEU A 89 -2.77 -21.73 11.78
C LEU A 89 -3.47 -21.67 10.42
N ALA A 90 -2.74 -21.90 9.34
CA ALA A 90 -3.20 -21.74 7.97
C ALA A 90 -3.79 -22.99 7.33
N GLN A 91 -4.10 -24.04 8.10
CA GLN A 91 -4.51 -25.34 7.55
C GLN A 91 -5.70 -25.27 6.59
N ASP A 92 -6.70 -24.44 6.90
CA ASP A 92 -7.86 -24.25 6.03
C ASP A 92 -7.56 -23.28 4.87
N GLN A 93 -6.75 -22.26 5.10
CA GLN A 93 -6.27 -21.36 4.05
C GLN A 93 -5.46 -22.12 2.99
N MET A 94 -4.58 -23.02 3.40
CA MET A 94 -3.73 -23.81 2.50
C MET A 94 -4.50 -24.83 1.64
N LYS A 95 -5.75 -25.15 1.98
CA LYS A 95 -6.65 -25.96 1.14
C LYS A 95 -7.33 -25.17 0.04
N ARG A 96 -7.28 -23.85 0.07
CA ARG A 96 -7.89 -22.97 -0.94
C ARG A 96 -7.08 -23.04 -2.24
N SER A 97 -7.72 -22.70 -3.35
CA SER A 97 -6.99 -22.50 -4.62
C SER A 97 -5.99 -21.35 -4.50
N ALA A 98 -4.96 -21.32 -5.32
CA ALA A 98 -3.96 -20.26 -5.31
C ALA A 98 -4.58 -18.85 -5.44
N GLY A 99 -5.68 -18.70 -6.20
CA GLY A 99 -6.40 -17.45 -6.35
C GLY A 99 -7.16 -17.00 -5.09
N GLU A 100 -7.39 -17.89 -4.15
CA GLU A 100 -8.19 -17.70 -2.94
C GLU A 100 -7.40 -17.85 -1.64
N ILE A 101 -6.09 -18.12 -1.69
CA ILE A 101 -5.23 -18.19 -0.50
C ILE A 101 -5.35 -16.91 0.32
N LEU A 102 -5.19 -15.76 -0.35
CA LEU A 102 -5.57 -14.45 0.18
C LEU A 102 -6.73 -13.93 -0.68
N LYS A 103 -7.84 -13.61 -0.04
CA LYS A 103 -8.99 -12.99 -0.72
C LYS A 103 -8.76 -11.47 -0.85
N GLY A 104 -9.45 -10.84 -1.81
CA GLY A 104 -9.33 -9.40 -2.00
C GLY A 104 -9.63 -8.58 -0.73
N GLU A 105 -10.66 -8.98 0.03
CA GLU A 105 -11.02 -8.33 1.29
C GLU A 105 -10.08 -8.64 2.47
N GLU A 106 -9.16 -9.58 2.31
CA GLU A 106 -8.13 -9.94 3.29
C GLU A 106 -6.83 -9.14 3.07
N LEU A 107 -6.71 -8.37 1.98
CA LEU A 107 -5.54 -7.54 1.66
C LEU A 107 -5.50 -6.24 2.48
N ASN A 108 -5.75 -6.31 3.78
CA ASN A 108 -5.65 -5.17 4.68
C ASN A 108 -4.21 -4.96 5.11
N ILE A 109 -3.78 -3.73 5.11
CA ILE A 109 -2.38 -3.37 5.42
C ILE A 109 -2.26 -3.07 6.90
N LEU A 110 -1.38 -3.80 7.57
CA LEU A 110 -1.01 -3.54 8.97
C LEU A 110 -0.24 -2.23 9.08
N ILE A 111 -0.71 -1.33 9.96
CA ILE A 111 -0.13 0.00 10.15
C ILE A 111 0.29 0.31 11.58
N GLY A 112 -0.11 -0.50 12.55
CA GLY A 112 0.35 -0.33 13.92
C GLY A 112 -0.35 -1.23 14.93
N SER A 113 0.26 -1.32 16.14
CA SER A 113 -0.25 -2.14 17.25
C SER A 113 -0.01 -1.49 18.62
N ARG A 114 0.51 -0.26 18.67
CA ARG A 114 0.75 0.42 19.93
C ARG A 114 -0.49 1.22 20.35
N PRO A 115 -1.09 0.94 21.53
CA PRO A 115 -2.27 1.67 21.97
C PRO A 115 -1.91 3.10 22.41
N PHE A 116 -2.85 4.01 22.25
CA PHE A 116 -2.83 5.33 22.89
C PHE A 116 -2.93 5.18 24.42
N ARG A 117 -2.29 6.07 25.13
CA ARG A 117 -2.23 6.04 26.62
C ARG A 117 -3.44 6.73 27.24
N ASP A 118 -4.59 6.16 27.04
CA ASP A 118 -5.83 6.61 27.67
C ASP A 118 -6.73 5.39 27.90
N ASP A 119 -7.16 5.18 29.12
CA ASP A 119 -7.93 3.98 29.48
C ASP A 119 -9.44 4.12 29.20
N ASP A 120 -9.92 5.34 28.98
CA ASP A 120 -11.33 5.65 28.82
C ASP A 120 -11.82 5.64 27.36
N VAL A 121 -10.92 5.36 26.38
CA VAL A 121 -11.25 5.36 24.95
C VAL A 121 -11.25 3.96 24.38
N SER A 122 -12.15 3.72 23.42
CA SER A 122 -12.12 2.54 22.55
C SER A 122 -11.19 2.77 21.35
N GLU A 123 -10.82 1.71 20.64
CA GLU A 123 -9.97 1.76 19.45
C GLU A 123 -8.65 2.53 19.70
N LYS A 124 -7.96 2.18 20.78
CA LYS A 124 -6.75 2.89 21.25
C LYS A 124 -5.62 2.88 20.25
N VAL A 125 -5.46 1.82 19.48
CA VAL A 125 -4.41 1.73 18.46
C VAL A 125 -4.74 2.62 17.27
N LYS A 126 -5.98 2.61 16.80
CA LYS A 126 -6.47 3.52 15.76
C LYS A 126 -6.26 4.98 16.18
N LEU A 127 -6.63 5.32 17.42
CA LEU A 127 -6.45 6.66 17.96
C LEU A 127 -4.96 7.07 17.98
N ASN A 128 -4.06 6.17 18.38
CA ASN A 128 -2.63 6.44 18.37
C ASN A 128 -2.08 6.68 16.95
N ILE A 129 -2.52 5.89 15.97
CA ILE A 129 -2.16 6.11 14.57
C ILE A 129 -2.67 7.46 14.08
N MET A 130 -3.93 7.82 14.40
CA MET A 130 -4.46 9.14 14.04
C MET A 130 -3.69 10.28 14.68
N ALA A 131 -3.28 10.14 15.94
CA ALA A 131 -2.45 11.14 16.61
C ALA A 131 -1.08 11.33 15.90
N ILE A 132 -0.42 10.23 15.52
CA ILE A 132 0.85 10.26 14.77
C ILE A 132 0.66 10.92 13.39
N LEU A 133 -0.39 10.58 12.68
CA LEU A 133 -0.69 11.15 11.36
C LEU A 133 -1.03 12.64 11.45
N ASN A 134 -1.77 13.03 12.49
CA ASN A 134 -2.08 14.43 12.74
C ASN A 134 -0.82 15.24 13.11
N GLU A 135 0.02 14.71 14.02
CA GLU A 135 1.26 15.38 14.42
C GLU A 135 2.23 15.55 13.24
N LYS A 136 2.40 14.50 12.43
CA LYS A 136 3.39 14.49 11.36
C LYS A 136 2.90 15.20 10.08
N TYR A 137 1.62 15.04 9.73
CA TYR A 137 1.07 15.49 8.44
C TYR A 137 -0.08 16.48 8.59
N GLY A 138 -0.58 16.73 9.79
CA GLY A 138 -1.72 17.60 10.05
C GLY A 138 -3.03 17.12 9.46
N ILE A 139 -3.21 15.79 9.29
CA ILE A 139 -4.41 15.19 8.73
C ILE A 139 -5.31 14.64 9.82
N THR A 140 -6.60 14.62 9.53
CA THR A 140 -7.67 14.04 10.35
C THR A 140 -8.28 12.84 9.64
N GLU A 141 -9.15 12.09 10.32
CA GLU A 141 -9.81 10.94 9.71
C GLU A 141 -10.71 11.35 8.52
N ASP A 142 -11.31 12.52 8.57
CA ASP A 142 -12.15 13.04 7.48
C ASP A 142 -11.36 13.35 6.21
N ASP A 143 -10.08 13.68 6.33
CA ASP A 143 -9.23 13.97 5.17
C ASP A 143 -8.97 12.73 4.30
N PHE A 144 -9.18 11.51 4.83
CA PHE A 144 -9.08 10.29 4.04
C PHE A 144 -10.15 10.17 2.94
N VAL A 145 -11.26 10.87 3.06
CA VAL A 145 -12.31 10.88 2.02
C VAL A 145 -11.80 11.41 0.69
N SER A 146 -10.88 12.37 0.73
CA SER A 146 -10.25 12.99 -0.44
C SER A 146 -8.84 12.46 -0.71
N ALA A 147 -8.40 11.43 -0.01
CA ALA A 147 -7.08 10.85 -0.16
C ALA A 147 -7.02 9.90 -1.36
N GLU A 148 -6.02 10.08 -2.18
CA GLU A 148 -5.56 9.10 -3.17
C GLU A 148 -4.26 8.49 -2.64
N LEU A 149 -4.39 7.37 -1.93
CA LEU A 149 -3.27 6.65 -1.34
C LEU A 149 -3.20 5.24 -1.89
N GLU A 150 -2.01 4.83 -2.22
CA GLU A 150 -1.69 3.53 -2.78
C GLU A 150 -0.49 2.90 -2.08
N ALA A 151 -0.56 1.60 -1.90
CA ALA A 151 0.56 0.81 -1.40
C ALA A 151 1.15 -0.03 -2.50
N VAL A 152 2.48 -0.02 -2.57
CA VAL A 152 3.28 -0.75 -3.56
C VAL A 152 4.42 -1.48 -2.85
N PRO A 153 4.99 -2.56 -3.43
CA PRO A 153 6.15 -3.22 -2.86
C PRO A 153 7.33 -2.27 -2.67
N ALA A 154 7.88 -2.23 -1.45
CA ALA A 154 9.01 -1.38 -1.05
C ALA A 154 10.37 -1.97 -1.49
N PHE A 155 10.42 -2.63 -2.63
CA PHE A 155 11.64 -3.23 -3.14
C PHE A 155 12.36 -2.28 -4.09
N LYS A 156 13.65 -2.07 -3.86
CA LYS A 156 14.52 -1.41 -4.84
C LYS A 156 14.85 -2.37 -5.97
N ALA A 157 14.95 -1.85 -7.19
CA ALA A 157 15.46 -2.61 -8.33
C ALA A 157 16.84 -3.18 -8.02
N LYS A 158 17.08 -4.44 -8.37
CA LYS A 158 18.35 -5.14 -8.14
C LYS A 158 18.73 -6.02 -9.31
N ASP A 159 20.04 -6.17 -9.50
CA ASP A 159 20.57 -7.19 -10.38
C ASP A 159 20.23 -8.60 -9.88
N ILE A 160 19.86 -9.47 -10.79
CA ILE A 160 19.57 -10.89 -10.54
C ILE A 160 20.59 -11.76 -11.28
N GLY A 161 21.00 -12.84 -10.61
CA GLY A 161 22.00 -13.78 -11.08
C GLY A 161 23.43 -13.39 -10.72
N PHE A 162 24.33 -14.36 -10.71
CA PHE A 162 25.74 -14.10 -10.43
C PHE A 162 26.40 -13.23 -11.49
N ASP A 163 25.95 -13.33 -12.72
CA ASP A 163 26.42 -12.56 -13.87
C ASP A 163 25.73 -11.18 -14.02
N ARG A 164 24.73 -10.89 -13.16
CA ARG A 164 23.97 -9.63 -13.16
C ARG A 164 23.29 -9.32 -14.49
N SER A 165 22.92 -10.36 -15.25
CA SER A 165 22.34 -10.21 -16.58
C SER A 165 20.87 -9.81 -16.61
N MET A 166 20.20 -9.84 -15.45
CA MET A 166 18.78 -9.49 -15.31
C MET A 166 18.57 -8.46 -14.21
N ILE A 167 17.48 -7.72 -14.31
CA ILE A 167 17.01 -6.77 -13.30
C ILE A 167 15.69 -7.23 -12.73
N GLY A 168 15.62 -7.38 -11.43
CA GLY A 168 14.36 -7.54 -10.69
C GLY A 168 13.83 -6.19 -10.23
N ALA A 169 12.64 -5.84 -10.66
CA ALA A 169 11.97 -4.60 -10.29
C ALA A 169 10.45 -4.81 -10.25
N TYR A 170 9.78 -4.06 -9.39
CA TYR A 170 8.32 -4.01 -9.34
C TYR A 170 7.77 -3.17 -10.51
N GLY A 171 6.65 -3.59 -11.09
CA GLY A 171 5.98 -2.89 -12.19
C GLY A 171 6.80 -2.80 -13.48
N HIS A 172 7.77 -3.70 -13.65
CA HIS A 172 8.69 -3.65 -14.79
C HIS A 172 8.02 -4.08 -16.09
N ASP A 173 7.12 -5.05 -16.04
CA ASP A 173 6.35 -5.57 -17.17
C ASP A 173 5.48 -4.49 -17.83
N ASP A 174 4.86 -3.63 -17.06
CA ASP A 174 4.03 -2.53 -17.58
C ASP A 174 4.85 -1.43 -18.29
N LYS A 175 6.16 -1.42 -18.13
CA LYS A 175 7.04 -0.37 -18.68
C LYS A 175 7.94 -0.84 -19.83
N VAL A 176 7.82 -2.09 -20.22
CA VAL A 176 8.62 -2.71 -21.31
C VAL A 176 7.96 -2.57 -22.67
N CYS A 177 6.66 -2.28 -22.72
CA CYS A 177 5.89 -2.15 -23.95
C CYS A 177 6.15 -0.86 -24.70
#